data_91875bc4fce233e26613a1c9a49fc6fc
#
_entry.id   91875bc4fce233e26613a1c9a49fc6fc
#
_cell.length_a   1.000
_cell.length_b   1.000
_cell.length_c   1.000
_cell.angle_alpha   90.00
_cell.angle_beta   90.00
_cell.angle_gamma   90.00
#
_symmetry.space_group_name_H-M   'P 1'
#
loop_
_entity.id
_entity.type
_entity.pdbx_description
1 polymer ?
#
loop_
_entity_poly.entity_id
_entity_poly.type
_entity_poly.pdbx_seq_one_letter_code
_entity_poly.pdbx_strand_id
1 'polypeptide(L)'
;AVADLLPGVRLRTKPPRLPELGELQVVRHYTRLSQLNHSVDTGFYPLGSCTMKHNPKLNEEMAGLPGFAELHPYQSDEDAQGLLRLMFELQQALAEITGMAGVSLQPAAGAHGELAGVLMIKAYHRDHGGEGRDTVIVPDSAHGTNLASAAMAGYRVVEIPSSSRGLIDLEALRQNLTERTAAVMLT
;
A
#
# COMPACT_ATOMS: atom_id res chain seq x y z
N ALA A 1 -25.97 -15.51 -26.27
CA ALA A 1 -24.59 -16.04 -26.40
C ALA A 1 -23.59 -14.97 -25.98
N VAL A 2 -22.30 -15.33 -25.73
CA VAL A 2 -21.25 -14.35 -25.39
C VAL A 2 -21.11 -13.29 -26.46
N ALA A 3 -21.32 -13.64 -27.73
CA ALA A 3 -21.31 -12.70 -28.84
C ALA A 3 -22.37 -11.60 -28.74
N ASP A 4 -23.50 -11.86 -28.09
CA ASP A 4 -24.59 -10.89 -27.92
C ASP A 4 -24.25 -9.87 -26.82
N LEU A 5 -23.37 -10.25 -25.86
CA LEU A 5 -22.91 -9.41 -24.77
C LEU A 5 -21.73 -8.50 -25.16
N LEU A 6 -21.06 -8.82 -26.26
CA LEU A 6 -19.86 -8.13 -26.74
C LEU A 6 -19.98 -7.75 -28.22
N PRO A 7 -20.92 -6.88 -28.60
CA PRO A 7 -21.11 -6.49 -30.00
C PRO A 7 -19.85 -5.78 -30.55
N GLY A 8 -19.42 -6.19 -31.76
CA GLY A 8 -18.25 -5.63 -32.41
C GLY A 8 -16.90 -6.24 -31.97
N VAL A 9 -16.87 -7.11 -31.00
CA VAL A 9 -15.66 -7.82 -30.57
C VAL A 9 -15.46 -9.07 -31.43
N ARG A 10 -14.28 -9.21 -32.03
CA ARG A 10 -13.92 -10.42 -32.78
C ARG A 10 -13.61 -11.56 -31.80
N LEU A 11 -14.54 -12.46 -31.65
CA LEU A 11 -14.38 -13.65 -30.79
C LEU A 11 -13.48 -14.69 -31.45
N ARG A 12 -12.77 -15.43 -30.64
CA ARG A 12 -11.96 -16.57 -31.07
C ARG A 12 -12.87 -17.65 -31.64
N THR A 13 -12.54 -18.16 -32.80
CA THR A 13 -13.29 -19.24 -33.48
C THR A 13 -12.83 -20.65 -33.12
N LYS A 14 -11.61 -20.77 -32.59
CA LYS A 14 -11.04 -22.05 -32.13
C LYS A 14 -10.63 -21.95 -30.68
N PRO A 15 -10.86 -22.99 -29.86
CA PRO A 15 -10.36 -22.99 -28.48
C PRO A 15 -8.83 -22.86 -28.45
N PRO A 16 -8.26 -22.31 -27.37
CA PRO A 16 -6.81 -22.29 -27.19
C PRO A 16 -6.29 -23.74 -27.09
N ARG A 17 -5.10 -23.97 -27.64
CA ARG A 17 -4.41 -25.26 -27.47
C ARG A 17 -3.83 -25.30 -26.05
N LEU A 18 -4.61 -25.79 -25.12
CA LEU A 18 -4.14 -26.04 -23.75
C LEU A 18 -3.77 -27.54 -23.64
N PRO A 19 -2.76 -27.87 -22.82
CA PRO A 19 -2.45 -29.25 -22.52
C PRO A 19 -3.64 -29.92 -21.83
N GLU A 20 -3.99 -31.15 -22.27
CA GLU A 20 -4.98 -31.98 -21.58
C GLU A 20 -4.28 -32.69 -20.42
N LEU A 21 -4.38 -32.11 -19.22
CA LEU A 21 -3.72 -32.58 -18.02
C LEU A 21 -4.73 -32.85 -16.92
N GLY A 22 -4.49 -33.92 -16.16
CA GLY A 22 -5.24 -34.15 -14.92
C GLY A 22 -4.82 -33.20 -13.80
N GLU A 23 -5.68 -32.99 -12.82
CA GLU A 23 -5.46 -32.11 -11.67
C GLU A 23 -4.11 -32.38 -10.99
N LEU A 24 -3.75 -33.63 -10.75
CA LEU A 24 -2.48 -34.00 -10.12
C LEU A 24 -1.25 -33.48 -10.90
N GLN A 25 -1.32 -33.52 -12.23
CA GLN A 25 -0.23 -33.06 -13.08
C GLN A 25 -0.10 -31.51 -12.99
N VAL A 26 -1.22 -30.80 -12.97
CA VAL A 26 -1.29 -29.35 -12.82
C VAL A 26 -0.74 -28.93 -11.45
N VAL A 27 -1.22 -29.54 -10.37
CA VAL A 27 -0.75 -29.24 -9.01
C VAL A 27 0.75 -29.48 -8.88
N ARG A 28 1.26 -30.61 -9.34
CA ARG A 28 2.70 -30.92 -9.29
C ARG A 28 3.54 -29.93 -10.12
N HIS A 29 3.02 -29.51 -11.26
CA HIS A 29 3.72 -28.53 -12.10
C HIS A 29 3.87 -27.18 -11.36
N TYR A 30 2.79 -26.62 -10.86
CA TYR A 30 2.83 -25.34 -10.17
C TYR A 30 3.54 -25.40 -8.82
N THR A 31 3.46 -26.52 -8.11
CA THR A 31 4.26 -26.74 -6.88
C THR A 31 5.76 -26.68 -7.19
N ARG A 32 6.21 -27.33 -8.27
CA ARG A 32 7.62 -27.24 -8.68
C ARG A 32 8.02 -25.82 -9.08
N LEU A 33 7.17 -25.10 -9.81
CA LEU A 33 7.43 -23.73 -10.18
C LEU A 33 7.53 -22.81 -8.95
N SER A 34 6.65 -23.00 -7.95
CA SER A 34 6.69 -22.20 -6.73
C SER A 34 8.00 -22.38 -5.95
N GLN A 35 8.60 -23.57 -6.01
CA GLN A 35 9.88 -23.88 -5.36
C GLN A 35 11.10 -23.24 -6.04
N LEU A 36 10.95 -22.71 -7.25
CA LEU A 36 12.01 -21.95 -7.95
C LEU A 36 12.09 -20.50 -7.49
N ASN A 37 11.19 -20.07 -6.64
CA ASN A 37 11.14 -18.73 -6.10
C ASN A 37 11.17 -18.75 -4.57
N HIS A 38 11.57 -17.63 -3.96
CA HIS A 38 11.49 -17.49 -2.51
C HIS A 38 10.04 -17.42 -2.04
N SER A 39 9.79 -18.06 -0.90
CA SER A 39 8.49 -18.04 -0.23
C SER A 39 8.69 -17.85 1.26
N VAL A 40 7.87 -17.01 1.86
CA VAL A 40 7.84 -16.81 3.32
C VAL A 40 7.45 -18.07 4.09
N ASP A 41 6.77 -19.02 3.44
CA ASP A 41 6.41 -20.32 4.04
C ASP A 41 7.57 -21.32 4.03
N THR A 42 8.56 -21.16 3.17
CA THR A 42 9.68 -22.08 3.02
C THR A 42 11.00 -21.57 3.59
N GLY A 43 11.08 -20.29 3.93
CA GLY A 43 12.30 -19.70 4.47
C GLY A 43 12.19 -18.23 4.78
N PHE A 44 13.26 -17.67 5.29
CA PHE A 44 13.36 -16.24 5.58
C PHE A 44 13.33 -15.42 4.28
N TYR A 45 12.44 -14.42 4.22
CA TYR A 45 12.32 -13.54 3.09
C TYR A 45 12.94 -12.16 3.38
N PRO A 46 13.98 -11.74 2.66
CA PRO A 46 14.80 -10.58 3.04
C PRO A 46 14.19 -9.22 2.67
N LEU A 47 13.00 -9.16 2.06
CA LEU A 47 12.35 -7.90 1.69
C LEU A 47 11.52 -7.32 2.82
N GLY A 48 11.64 -5.99 3.02
CA GLY A 48 11.03 -5.28 4.13
C GLY A 48 9.79 -4.45 3.81
N SER A 49 9.70 -3.90 2.61
CA SER A 49 8.79 -2.79 2.28
C SER A 49 7.40 -3.17 1.76
N CYS A 50 6.99 -4.42 1.80
CA CYS A 50 5.69 -4.87 1.29
C CYS A 50 5.08 -5.94 2.19
N THR A 51 3.91 -6.45 1.82
CA THR A 51 3.16 -7.48 2.55
C THR A 51 3.83 -8.88 2.55
N MET A 52 5.11 -8.97 2.19
CA MET A 52 5.87 -10.23 2.14
C MET A 52 6.36 -10.69 3.53
N LYS A 53 5.54 -10.53 4.55
CA LYS A 53 5.75 -11.08 5.89
C LYS A 53 4.89 -12.32 6.06
N HIS A 54 5.29 -13.20 6.97
CA HIS A 54 4.42 -14.33 7.31
C HIS A 54 3.06 -13.82 7.81
N ASN A 55 2.01 -14.28 7.14
CA ASN A 55 0.64 -14.06 7.57
C ASN A 55 0.07 -15.42 8.01
N PRO A 56 -0.41 -15.56 9.26
CA PRO A 56 -1.02 -16.81 9.69
C PRO A 56 -2.13 -17.25 8.74
N LYS A 57 -2.13 -18.52 8.35
CA LYS A 57 -3.14 -19.05 7.40
C LYS A 57 -4.57 -18.82 7.88
N LEU A 58 -4.77 -18.83 9.20
CA LEU A 58 -6.06 -18.51 9.81
C LEU A 58 -6.59 -17.12 9.40
N ASN A 59 -5.70 -16.13 9.25
CA ASN A 59 -6.12 -14.78 8.83
C ASN A 59 -6.72 -14.80 7.42
N GLU A 60 -6.12 -15.57 6.50
CA GLU A 60 -6.63 -15.74 5.15
C GLU A 60 -7.98 -16.47 5.13
N GLU A 61 -8.12 -17.52 5.94
CA GLU A 61 -9.36 -18.26 6.07
C GLU A 61 -10.48 -17.36 6.60
N MET A 62 -10.21 -16.58 7.64
CA MET A 62 -11.20 -15.65 8.22
C MET A 62 -11.56 -14.54 7.23
N ALA A 63 -10.59 -13.93 6.57
CA ALA A 63 -10.84 -12.90 5.56
C ALA A 63 -11.65 -13.42 4.35
N GLY A 64 -11.49 -14.71 4.03
CA GLY A 64 -12.22 -15.37 2.94
C GLY A 64 -13.66 -15.82 3.29
N LEU A 65 -14.11 -15.64 4.53
CA LEU A 65 -15.49 -15.97 4.89
C LEU A 65 -16.48 -15.10 4.11
N PRO A 66 -17.60 -15.67 3.61
CA PRO A 66 -18.59 -14.92 2.81
C PRO A 66 -19.09 -13.65 3.49
N GLY A 67 -19.25 -13.67 4.82
CA GLY A 67 -19.67 -12.50 5.59
C GLY A 67 -18.68 -11.32 5.56
N PHE A 68 -17.45 -11.52 5.11
CA PHE A 68 -16.45 -10.46 4.88
C PHE A 68 -16.20 -10.24 3.38
N ALA A 69 -15.99 -11.31 2.63
CA ALA A 69 -15.53 -11.22 1.24
C ALA A 69 -16.65 -10.82 0.25
N GLU A 70 -17.91 -11.10 0.56
CA GLU A 70 -19.04 -10.87 -0.34
C GLU A 70 -19.85 -9.61 0.01
N LEU A 71 -19.40 -8.78 0.94
CA LEU A 71 -20.06 -7.51 1.26
C LEU A 71 -19.85 -6.50 0.13
N HIS A 72 -20.97 -5.87 -0.31
CA HIS A 72 -20.91 -4.84 -1.32
C HIS A 72 -20.77 -3.46 -0.68
N PRO A 73 -19.99 -2.51 -1.25
CA PRO A 73 -19.81 -1.15 -0.70
C PRO A 73 -21.10 -0.34 -0.56
N TYR A 74 -22.14 -0.65 -1.32
CA TYR A 74 -23.46 0.00 -1.27
C TYR A 74 -24.51 -0.83 -0.53
N GLN A 75 -24.09 -1.84 0.22
CA GLN A 75 -24.98 -2.57 1.09
C GLN A 75 -25.45 -1.64 2.23
N SER A 76 -26.64 -1.91 2.80
CA SER A 76 -27.15 -1.08 3.88
C SER A 76 -26.28 -1.20 5.13
N ASP A 77 -26.19 -0.12 5.89
CA ASP A 77 -25.42 -0.11 7.14
C ASP A 77 -25.94 -1.15 8.15
N GLU A 78 -27.26 -1.41 8.14
CA GLU A 78 -27.88 -2.41 9.01
C GLU A 78 -27.35 -3.83 8.74
N ASP A 79 -27.09 -4.17 7.49
CA ASP A 79 -26.55 -5.47 7.08
C ASP A 79 -25.04 -5.57 7.28
N ALA A 80 -24.33 -4.45 7.41
CA ALA A 80 -22.88 -4.38 7.49
C ALA A 80 -22.35 -4.13 8.91
N GLN A 81 -23.20 -4.14 9.95
CA GLN A 81 -22.83 -3.76 11.31
C GLN A 81 -21.66 -4.53 11.90
N GLY A 82 -21.53 -5.83 11.60
CA GLY A 82 -20.41 -6.64 12.05
C GLY A 82 -19.06 -6.16 11.50
N LEU A 83 -19.01 -5.84 10.21
CA LEU A 83 -17.80 -5.31 9.56
C LEU A 83 -17.48 -3.88 10.03
N LEU A 84 -18.49 -3.03 10.13
CA LEU A 84 -18.32 -1.66 10.63
C LEU A 84 -17.77 -1.64 12.06
N ARG A 85 -18.25 -2.54 12.92
CA ARG A 85 -17.72 -2.71 14.26
C ARG A 85 -16.27 -3.18 14.26
N LEU A 86 -15.94 -4.17 13.45
CA LEU A 86 -14.55 -4.64 13.30
C LEU A 86 -13.61 -3.51 12.89
N MET A 87 -14.01 -2.72 11.89
CA MET A 87 -13.23 -1.57 11.42
C MET A 87 -13.09 -0.51 12.51
N PHE A 88 -14.15 -0.20 13.23
CA PHE A 88 -14.12 0.76 14.34
C PHE A 88 -13.16 0.30 15.45
N GLU A 89 -13.28 -0.94 15.92
CA GLU A 89 -12.40 -1.50 16.94
C GLU A 89 -10.94 -1.53 16.49
N LEU A 90 -10.66 -1.84 15.23
CA LEU A 90 -9.32 -1.78 14.64
C LEU A 90 -8.76 -0.35 14.63
N GLN A 91 -9.56 0.64 14.25
CA GLN A 91 -9.15 2.05 14.30
C GLN A 91 -8.77 2.47 15.71
N GLN A 92 -9.55 2.09 16.73
CA GLN A 92 -9.27 2.40 18.13
C GLN A 92 -7.98 1.73 18.60
N ALA A 93 -7.80 0.45 18.29
CA ALA A 93 -6.59 -0.29 18.64
C ALA A 93 -5.34 0.33 18.01
N LEU A 94 -5.39 0.70 16.72
CA LEU A 94 -4.30 1.35 16.04
C LEU A 94 -4.00 2.75 16.59
N ALA A 95 -5.01 3.53 16.91
CA ALA A 95 -4.84 4.85 17.54
C ALA A 95 -4.11 4.72 18.90
N GLU A 96 -4.51 3.76 19.71
CA GLU A 96 -3.86 3.47 21.01
C GLU A 96 -2.41 3.04 20.83
N ILE A 97 -2.14 2.09 19.93
CA ILE A 97 -0.77 1.57 19.67
C ILE A 97 0.17 2.67 19.18
N THR A 98 -0.32 3.56 18.32
CA THR A 98 0.50 4.60 17.68
C THR A 98 0.52 5.92 18.46
N GLY A 99 -0.35 6.08 19.46
CA GLY A 99 -0.52 7.34 20.19
C GLY A 99 -1.13 8.46 19.35
N MET A 100 -1.84 8.12 18.26
CA MET A 100 -2.47 9.08 17.36
C MET A 100 -3.89 9.41 17.78
N ALA A 101 -4.33 10.65 17.56
CA ALA A 101 -5.68 11.09 17.88
C ALA A 101 -6.76 10.45 17.01
N GLY A 102 -6.39 9.94 15.84
CA GLY A 102 -7.30 9.26 14.91
C GLY A 102 -6.54 8.45 13.87
N VAL A 103 -7.21 7.44 13.33
CA VAL A 103 -6.69 6.54 12.29
C VAL A 103 -7.73 6.41 11.19
N SER A 104 -7.31 6.35 9.96
CA SER A 104 -8.15 6.01 8.81
C SER A 104 -7.72 4.66 8.24
N LEU A 105 -8.69 3.79 7.96
CA LEU A 105 -8.49 2.51 7.28
C LEU A 105 -8.77 2.60 5.77
N GLN A 106 -9.00 3.80 5.23
CA GLN A 106 -9.33 3.99 3.81
C GLN A 106 -8.16 3.73 2.84
N PRO A 107 -6.89 4.09 3.18
CA PRO A 107 -5.78 3.79 2.28
C PRO A 107 -5.65 2.29 2.03
N ALA A 108 -5.66 1.88 0.77
CA ALA A 108 -5.61 0.46 0.37
C ALA A 108 -4.17 -0.11 0.34
N ALA A 109 -3.15 0.75 0.45
CA ALA A 109 -1.74 0.38 0.43
C ALA A 109 -0.89 1.43 1.14
N GLY A 110 0.38 1.10 1.46
CA GLY A 110 1.33 2.03 2.05
C GLY A 110 1.49 3.32 1.25
N ALA A 111 1.60 3.21 -0.07
CA ALA A 111 1.68 4.35 -0.97
C ALA A 111 0.45 5.29 -0.89
N HIS A 112 -0.74 4.75 -0.70
CA HIS A 112 -1.95 5.57 -0.47
C HIS A 112 -1.89 6.29 0.88
N GLY A 113 -1.39 5.61 1.93
CA GLY A 113 -1.19 6.22 3.25
C GLY A 113 -0.19 7.37 3.20
N GLU A 114 0.93 7.18 2.50
CA GLU A 114 1.93 8.22 2.27
C GLU A 114 1.33 9.43 1.54
N LEU A 115 0.66 9.20 0.42
CA LEU A 115 0.02 10.27 -0.35
C LEU A 115 -1.04 11.01 0.48
N ALA A 116 -1.89 10.27 1.21
CA ALA A 116 -2.88 10.87 2.10
C ALA A 116 -2.23 11.76 3.15
N GLY A 117 -1.15 11.30 3.81
CA GLY A 117 -0.38 12.08 4.78
C GLY A 117 0.20 13.36 4.18
N VAL A 118 0.81 13.27 3.00
CA VAL A 118 1.38 14.45 2.31
C VAL A 118 0.29 15.44 1.88
N LEU A 119 -0.87 14.96 1.43
CA LEU A 119 -2.02 15.82 1.11
C LEU A 119 -2.60 16.50 2.36
N MET A 120 -2.62 15.81 3.51
CA MET A 120 -3.02 16.39 4.81
C MET A 120 -2.04 17.50 5.23
N ILE A 121 -0.72 17.28 5.10
CA ILE A 121 0.30 18.30 5.35
C ILE A 121 0.07 19.53 4.45
N LYS A 122 -0.24 19.30 3.18
CA LYS A 122 -0.55 20.41 2.25
C LYS A 122 -1.78 21.19 2.65
N ALA A 123 -2.86 20.51 3.02
CA ALA A 123 -4.07 21.15 3.52
C ALA A 123 -3.79 21.94 4.81
N TYR A 124 -3.05 21.35 5.74
CA TYR A 124 -2.66 22.03 6.97
C TYR A 124 -1.94 23.36 6.71
N HIS A 125 -0.91 23.35 5.85
CA HIS A 125 -0.17 24.58 5.53
C HIS A 125 -1.03 25.63 4.84
N ARG A 126 -1.88 25.23 3.91
CA ARG A 126 -2.84 26.13 3.27
C ARG A 126 -3.74 26.82 4.31
N ASP A 127 -4.29 26.04 5.21
CA ASP A 127 -5.28 26.52 6.19
C ASP A 127 -4.64 27.35 7.33
N HIS A 128 -3.30 27.26 7.49
CA HIS A 128 -2.53 27.97 8.53
C HIS A 128 -1.57 29.02 7.97
N GLY A 129 -1.79 29.51 6.76
CA GLY A 129 -0.99 30.59 6.16
C GLY A 129 0.42 30.15 5.71
N GLY A 130 0.64 28.86 5.55
CA GLY A 130 1.90 28.28 5.09
C GLY A 130 1.97 27.99 3.59
N GLU A 131 1.24 28.71 2.75
CA GLU A 131 1.18 28.47 1.30
C GLU A 131 2.54 28.55 0.59
N GLY A 132 3.49 29.29 1.15
CA GLY A 132 4.87 29.35 0.64
C GLY A 132 5.71 28.11 0.94
N ARG A 133 5.23 27.17 1.74
CA ARG A 133 5.92 25.92 2.06
C ARG A 133 5.67 24.89 0.97
N ASP A 134 6.61 24.79 0.05
CA ASP A 134 6.50 24.00 -1.18
C ASP A 134 7.53 22.88 -1.30
N THR A 135 8.31 22.65 -0.27
CA THR A 135 9.44 21.70 -0.30
C THR A 135 9.25 20.59 0.72
N VAL A 136 9.45 19.35 0.26
CA VAL A 136 9.57 18.17 1.14
C VAL A 136 10.99 17.63 1.05
N ILE A 137 11.59 17.40 2.22
CA ILE A 137 12.95 16.86 2.35
C ILE A 137 12.84 15.35 2.56
N VAL A 138 13.65 14.59 1.82
CA VAL A 138 13.66 13.12 1.83
C VAL A 138 15.12 12.64 1.83
N PRO A 139 15.55 11.64 2.61
CA PRO A 139 16.89 11.07 2.49
C PRO A 139 17.04 10.26 1.19
N ASP A 140 18.26 10.19 0.68
CA ASP A 140 18.62 9.42 -0.52
C ASP A 140 18.38 7.92 -0.39
N SER A 141 18.33 7.42 0.85
CA SER A 141 18.02 6.03 1.19
C SER A 141 16.53 5.72 1.28
N ALA A 142 15.65 6.73 1.10
CA ALA A 142 14.22 6.54 1.22
C ALA A 142 13.64 5.68 0.09
N HIS A 143 12.52 5.05 0.38
CA HIS A 143 11.78 4.32 -0.64
C HIS A 143 11.30 5.27 -1.76
N GLY A 144 11.35 4.82 -3.02
CA GLY A 144 10.96 5.66 -4.17
C GLY A 144 9.54 6.24 -4.09
N THR A 145 8.63 5.59 -3.36
CA THR A 145 7.27 6.07 -3.12
C THR A 145 7.25 7.39 -2.33
N ASN A 146 8.24 7.63 -1.46
CA ASN A 146 8.32 8.87 -0.68
C ASN A 146 8.47 10.08 -1.61
N LEU A 147 9.41 9.99 -2.55
CA LEU A 147 9.62 11.03 -3.55
C LEU A 147 8.40 11.19 -4.46
N ALA A 148 7.82 10.06 -4.91
CA ALA A 148 6.66 10.05 -5.79
C ALA A 148 5.44 10.68 -5.12
N SER A 149 5.13 10.35 -3.88
CA SER A 149 3.99 10.90 -3.13
C SER A 149 4.12 12.41 -2.93
N ALA A 150 5.32 12.89 -2.59
CA ALA A 150 5.59 14.33 -2.45
C ALA A 150 5.41 15.07 -3.80
N ALA A 151 5.97 14.52 -4.89
CA ALA A 151 5.84 15.09 -6.23
C ALA A 151 4.38 15.10 -6.72
N MET A 152 3.62 14.01 -6.51
CA MET A 152 2.20 13.93 -6.86
C MET A 152 1.35 14.96 -6.11
N ALA A 153 1.69 15.27 -4.87
CA ALA A 153 1.05 16.33 -4.12
C ALA A 153 1.48 17.75 -4.56
N GLY A 154 2.40 17.87 -5.51
CA GLY A 154 2.88 19.13 -6.08
C GLY A 154 3.95 19.81 -5.24
N TYR A 155 4.67 19.08 -4.41
CA TYR A 155 5.85 19.57 -3.70
C TYR A 155 7.13 19.41 -4.53
N ARG A 156 8.06 20.31 -4.34
CA ARG A 156 9.45 20.14 -4.75
C ARG A 156 10.14 19.21 -3.75
N VAL A 157 10.77 18.17 -4.24
CA VAL A 157 11.53 17.24 -3.39
C VAL A 157 12.99 17.70 -3.32
N VAL A 158 13.53 17.72 -2.10
CA VAL A 158 14.95 17.92 -1.83
C VAL A 158 15.51 16.68 -1.18
N GLU A 159 16.43 16.04 -1.87
CA GLU A 159 17.07 14.82 -1.43
C GLU A 159 18.31 15.14 -0.57
N ILE A 160 18.42 14.50 0.60
CA ILE A 160 19.56 14.68 1.51
C ILE A 160 20.45 13.43 1.45
N PRO A 161 21.76 13.60 1.25
CA PRO A 161 22.68 12.48 1.18
C PRO A 161 22.80 11.73 2.50
N SER A 162 23.13 10.45 2.40
CA SER A 162 23.56 9.64 3.54
C SER A 162 25.00 9.94 3.91
N SER A 163 25.29 9.93 5.19
CA SER A 163 26.65 10.00 5.72
C SER A 163 27.41 8.69 5.45
N SER A 164 28.73 8.68 5.67
CA SER A 164 29.57 7.46 5.58
C SER A 164 29.14 6.32 6.51
N ARG A 165 28.29 6.61 7.49
CA ARG A 165 27.73 5.63 8.44
C ARG A 165 26.37 5.08 7.96
N GLY A 166 25.88 5.46 6.80
CA GLY A 166 24.55 5.09 6.29
C GLY A 166 23.38 5.76 7.00
N LEU A 167 23.62 6.83 7.75
CA LEU A 167 22.60 7.64 8.40
C LEU A 167 22.42 8.94 7.59
N ILE A 168 21.27 9.59 7.73
CA ILE A 168 21.04 10.90 7.13
C ILE A 168 22.14 11.88 7.57
N ASP A 169 22.67 12.68 6.64
CA ASP A 169 23.60 13.76 6.96
C ASP A 169 22.85 14.90 7.63
N LEU A 170 23.06 15.05 8.95
CA LEU A 170 22.36 16.07 9.74
C LEU A 170 22.80 17.48 9.40
N GLU A 171 24.03 17.67 8.93
CA GLU A 171 24.50 19.00 8.51
C GLU A 171 23.85 19.39 7.20
N ALA A 172 23.81 18.50 6.22
CA ALA A 172 23.09 18.71 4.97
C ALA A 172 21.58 18.92 5.23
N LEU A 173 20.98 18.18 6.17
CA LEU A 173 19.58 18.41 6.57
C LEU A 173 19.38 19.82 7.10
N ARG A 174 20.20 20.29 8.05
CA ARG A 174 20.09 21.64 8.62
C ARG A 174 20.22 22.75 7.56
N GLN A 175 21.13 22.59 6.62
CA GLN A 175 21.35 23.54 5.54
C GLN A 175 20.16 23.64 4.56
N ASN A 176 19.40 22.55 4.42
CA ASN A 176 18.24 22.50 3.53
C ASN A 176 16.89 22.78 4.23
N LEU A 177 16.88 22.86 5.57
CA LEU A 177 15.71 23.30 6.32
C LEU A 177 15.55 24.81 6.18
N THR A 178 14.48 25.22 5.51
CA THR A 178 14.16 26.63 5.24
C THR A 178 12.70 26.92 5.59
N GLU A 179 12.32 28.18 5.53
CA GLU A 179 10.92 28.58 5.68
C GLU A 179 9.99 27.96 4.61
N ARG A 180 10.55 27.54 3.49
CA ARG A 180 9.83 26.82 2.43
C ARG A 180 9.65 25.33 2.71
N THR A 181 10.27 24.79 3.74
CA THR A 181 10.13 23.38 4.08
C THR A 181 8.74 23.10 4.65
N ALA A 182 7.97 22.30 3.97
CA ALA A 182 6.65 21.84 4.39
C ALA A 182 6.73 20.61 5.31
N ALA A 183 7.62 19.68 4.98
CA ALA A 183 7.79 18.45 5.73
C ALA A 183 9.19 17.84 5.53
N VAL A 184 9.56 16.97 6.47
CA VAL A 184 10.67 16.03 6.36
C VAL A 184 10.06 14.64 6.40
N MET A 185 10.31 13.83 5.38
CA MET A 185 9.76 12.48 5.25
C MET A 185 10.89 11.47 5.44
N LEU A 186 10.83 10.74 6.54
CA LEU A 186 11.87 9.78 6.95
C LEU A 186 11.32 8.35 6.88
N THR A 187 12.19 7.42 6.53
CA THR A 187 11.86 5.98 6.50
C THR A 187 12.71 5.24 7.51
#